data_bd058f8e52e88d96155474ff6bb08f67
#
_entry.id   bd058f8e52e88d96155474ff6bb08f67
#
_cell.length_a   1.000
_cell.length_b   1.000
_cell.length_c   1.000
_cell.angle_alpha   90.00
_cell.angle_beta   90.00
_cell.angle_gamma   90.00
#
_symmetry.space_group_name_H-M   'P 1'
#
loop_
_entity.id
_entity.type
_entity.pdbx_description
1 polymer ?
#
loop_
_entity_poly.entity_id
_entity_poly.type
_entity_poly.pdbx_seq_one_letter_code
_entity_poly.pdbx_strand_id
1 'polypeptide(L)'
;MLRKNKITAFLIILLLIVILISIESFASEKKTKQLEPLPPPPVPKDNPISKEKIDLGKKLFFDRRLSGDGTTSCANCHDPEKAFTDASEISLSYPTTRNFRNAPTLMNVAYAKYLFWDGRAKTLEEQAEFPVMSPFEMNQNIDFVEEEIRIVPEYREAFKRIFGQDVNIKLIAKAIAAFERTLISNNAPIDGYLKGDKNALSSEAKKGLEIFTGKGKCIECHYGAYLSDQKFHALMVPENPKYTNEEKFIVTRRYIAKINKYPDYMNIKEDLGRYFKTRQKRDYKAFKTPTLREIAKTSPYMHNGIFKSLDEVIDFFNKGGGYGNKLLKPINLTDKEKEALKTFLVEALSGEDLNIKPAEVP
;
A
#
# COMPACT_ATOMS: atom_id res chain seq x y z
N MET A 1 -40.67 28.61 47.13
CA MET A 1 -40.89 27.27 46.48
C MET A 1 -40.55 27.23 45.00
N LEU A 2 -40.87 28.24 44.21
CA LEU A 2 -40.65 28.27 42.73
C LEU A 2 -39.17 28.17 42.23
N ARG A 3 -38.20 28.57 43.04
CA ARG A 3 -36.77 28.56 42.64
C ARG A 3 -36.13 27.16 42.72
N LYS A 4 -36.57 26.32 43.66
CA LYS A 4 -36.09 24.92 43.78
C LYS A 4 -36.55 24.05 42.61
N ASN A 5 -37.79 24.23 42.16
CA ASN A 5 -38.32 23.42 41.03
C ASN A 5 -37.63 23.72 39.69
N LYS A 6 -37.15 24.97 39.46
CA LYS A 6 -36.39 25.30 38.23
C LYS A 6 -35.00 24.67 38.19
N ILE A 7 -34.32 24.55 39.33
CA ILE A 7 -33.01 23.94 39.45
C ILE A 7 -33.12 22.43 39.24
N THR A 8 -34.15 21.79 39.80
CA THR A 8 -34.38 20.36 39.63
C THR A 8 -34.73 20.01 38.18
N ALA A 9 -35.54 20.81 37.49
CA ALA A 9 -35.87 20.65 36.09
C ALA A 9 -34.62 20.81 35.19
N PHE A 10 -33.76 21.78 35.47
CA PHE A 10 -32.52 21.99 34.72
C PHE A 10 -31.55 20.84 34.90
N LEU A 11 -31.41 20.27 36.10
CA LEU A 11 -30.55 19.12 36.37
C LEU A 11 -31.06 17.84 35.67
N ILE A 12 -32.38 17.64 35.60
CA ILE A 12 -33.01 16.53 34.90
C ILE A 12 -32.76 16.64 33.38
N ILE A 13 -32.91 17.85 32.82
CA ILE A 13 -32.62 18.09 31.39
C ILE A 13 -31.15 17.86 31.09
N LEU A 14 -30.23 18.33 31.93
CA LEU A 14 -28.80 18.11 31.79
C LEU A 14 -28.44 16.62 31.84
N LEU A 15 -29.07 15.87 32.76
CA LEU A 15 -28.89 14.42 32.89
C LEU A 15 -29.42 13.69 31.66
N LEU A 16 -30.56 14.09 31.11
CA LEU A 16 -31.11 13.51 29.87
C LEU A 16 -30.24 13.82 28.66
N ILE A 17 -29.66 15.01 28.57
CA ILE A 17 -28.71 15.37 27.50
C ILE A 17 -27.41 14.53 27.61
N VAL A 18 -26.89 14.35 28.82
CA VAL A 18 -25.70 13.49 29.04
C VAL A 18 -26.00 12.04 28.72
N ILE A 19 -27.20 11.53 29.05
CA ILE A 19 -27.63 10.17 28.70
C ILE A 19 -27.81 10.04 27.18
N LEU A 20 -28.39 11.02 26.47
CA LEU A 20 -28.54 11.04 25.04
C LEU A 20 -27.17 11.08 24.33
N ILE A 21 -26.26 11.94 24.78
CA ILE A 21 -24.88 11.98 24.24
C ILE A 21 -24.15 10.67 24.52
N SER A 22 -24.37 10.03 25.67
CA SER A 22 -23.80 8.74 26.00
C SER A 22 -24.38 7.60 25.12
N ILE A 23 -25.66 7.65 24.80
CA ILE A 23 -26.33 6.69 23.92
C ILE A 23 -25.86 6.88 22.47
N GLU A 24 -25.72 8.12 21.99
CA GLU A 24 -25.13 8.39 20.66
C GLU A 24 -23.65 8.01 20.58
N SER A 25 -22.91 8.19 21.67
CA SER A 25 -21.51 7.75 21.76
C SER A 25 -21.35 6.22 21.84
N PHE A 26 -22.34 5.50 22.39
CA PHE A 26 -22.38 4.04 22.46
C PHE A 26 -22.96 3.40 21.17
N ALA A 27 -23.72 4.15 20.39
CA ALA A 27 -24.19 3.82 19.06
C ALA A 27 -23.17 4.19 17.96
N SER A 28 -21.89 4.38 18.29
CA SER A 28 -20.82 4.19 17.32
C SER A 28 -20.93 2.74 16.86
N GLU A 29 -21.77 2.52 15.84
CA GLU A 29 -21.95 1.26 15.15
C GLU A 29 -20.58 0.62 14.95
N LYS A 30 -20.39 -0.52 15.57
CA LYS A 30 -19.30 -1.43 15.23
C LYS A 30 -19.54 -1.80 13.78
N LYS A 31 -19.03 -0.93 12.86
CA LYS A 31 -19.19 -1.12 11.42
C LYS A 31 -18.75 -2.54 11.15
N THR A 32 -19.69 -3.40 10.80
CA THR A 32 -19.39 -4.81 10.55
C THR A 32 -18.34 -4.86 9.46
N LYS A 33 -17.24 -5.56 9.71
CA LYS A 33 -16.19 -5.74 8.72
C LYS A 33 -16.77 -6.54 7.57
N GLN A 34 -16.88 -5.92 6.41
CA GLN A 34 -17.44 -6.53 5.19
C GLN A 34 -16.61 -6.14 3.99
N LEU A 35 -16.72 -6.92 2.92
CA LEU A 35 -16.15 -6.57 1.62
C LEU A 35 -17.10 -5.58 0.93
N GLU A 36 -16.54 -4.63 0.21
CA GLU A 36 -17.28 -3.60 -0.52
C GLU A 36 -16.73 -3.47 -1.95
N PRO A 37 -17.55 -3.16 -2.94
CA PRO A 37 -17.07 -2.83 -4.27
C PRO A 37 -16.26 -1.54 -4.24
N LEU A 38 -15.30 -1.38 -5.17
CA LEU A 38 -14.50 -0.15 -5.26
C LEU A 38 -15.40 1.05 -5.63
N PRO A 39 -15.34 2.14 -4.85
CA PRO A 39 -15.95 3.41 -5.25
C PRO A 39 -15.09 4.08 -6.35
N PRO A 40 -15.55 5.20 -6.96
CA PRO A 40 -14.67 6.03 -7.77
C PRO A 40 -13.39 6.41 -7.03
N PRO A 41 -12.22 6.46 -7.71
CA PRO A 41 -10.95 6.76 -7.05
C PRO A 41 -10.96 8.18 -6.46
N PRO A 42 -10.39 8.37 -5.25
CA PRO A 42 -10.31 9.69 -4.64
C PRO A 42 -9.36 10.60 -5.42
N VAL A 43 -9.80 11.82 -5.67
CA VAL A 43 -9.00 12.86 -6.32
C VAL A 43 -8.77 14.01 -5.33
N PRO A 44 -7.51 14.34 -4.98
CA PRO A 44 -7.23 15.45 -4.07
C PRO A 44 -7.55 16.81 -4.72
N LYS A 45 -8.05 17.75 -3.90
CA LYS A 45 -8.42 19.09 -4.38
C LYS A 45 -7.23 19.89 -4.91
N ASP A 46 -6.05 19.68 -4.34
CA ASP A 46 -4.80 20.37 -4.71
C ASP A 46 -4.06 19.71 -5.88
N ASN A 47 -4.58 18.58 -6.37
CA ASN A 47 -4.09 17.90 -7.57
C ASN A 47 -5.25 17.31 -8.41
N PRO A 48 -6.14 18.15 -8.96
CA PRO A 48 -7.23 17.68 -9.81
C PRO A 48 -6.68 16.98 -11.07
N ILE A 49 -7.37 15.93 -11.50
CA ILE A 49 -6.98 15.13 -12.66
C ILE A 49 -7.42 15.83 -13.96
N SER A 50 -6.54 15.87 -14.94
CA SER A 50 -6.86 16.15 -16.34
C SER A 50 -6.16 15.15 -17.25
N LYS A 51 -6.65 14.98 -18.48
CA LYS A 51 -6.04 14.08 -19.46
C LYS A 51 -4.58 14.43 -19.71
N GLU A 52 -4.29 15.72 -19.94
CA GLU A 52 -2.93 16.18 -20.20
C GLU A 52 -1.98 15.91 -19.04
N LYS A 53 -2.47 16.04 -17.79
CA LYS A 53 -1.66 15.74 -16.59
C LYS A 53 -1.40 14.24 -16.46
N ILE A 54 -2.39 13.39 -16.76
CA ILE A 54 -2.21 11.93 -16.78
C ILE A 54 -1.17 11.54 -17.84
N ASP A 55 -1.28 12.09 -19.04
CA ASP A 55 -0.37 11.81 -20.15
C ASP A 55 1.06 12.26 -19.81
N LEU A 56 1.23 13.44 -19.21
CA LEU A 56 2.52 13.91 -18.70
C LEU A 56 3.06 12.98 -17.62
N GLY A 57 2.24 12.62 -16.64
CA GLY A 57 2.63 11.71 -15.54
C GLY A 57 3.02 10.34 -16.06
N LYS A 58 2.32 9.82 -17.06
CA LYS A 58 2.68 8.56 -17.71
C LYS A 58 4.04 8.65 -18.37
N LYS A 59 4.34 9.71 -19.12
CA LYS A 59 5.68 9.90 -19.72
C LYS A 59 6.76 9.92 -18.65
N LEU A 60 6.59 10.71 -17.61
CA LEU A 60 7.54 10.80 -16.48
C LEU A 60 7.73 9.46 -15.75
N PHE A 61 6.69 8.67 -15.59
CA PHE A 61 6.76 7.34 -14.97
C PHE A 61 7.67 6.36 -15.72
N PHE A 62 7.75 6.50 -17.05
CA PHE A 62 8.64 5.70 -17.92
C PHE A 62 9.98 6.39 -18.20
N ASP A 63 10.19 7.63 -17.77
CA ASP A 63 11.38 8.41 -18.11
C ASP A 63 12.56 8.08 -17.18
N ARG A 64 13.66 7.60 -17.77
CA ARG A 64 14.87 7.24 -17.06
C ARG A 64 15.70 8.43 -16.59
N ARG A 65 15.44 9.66 -17.10
CA ARG A 65 16.07 10.90 -16.59
C ARG A 65 15.76 11.14 -15.12
N LEU A 66 14.73 10.47 -14.58
CA LEU A 66 14.44 10.55 -13.13
C LEU A 66 15.45 9.78 -12.26
N SER A 67 16.40 9.05 -12.84
CA SER A 67 17.49 8.40 -12.09
C SER A 67 18.85 9.00 -12.41
N GLY A 68 19.74 9.05 -11.40
CA GLY A 68 21.03 9.73 -11.47
C GLY A 68 22.02 9.21 -12.51
N ASP A 69 21.79 8.01 -13.04
CA ASP A 69 22.60 7.42 -14.11
C ASP A 69 21.81 7.17 -15.41
N GLY A 70 20.55 7.59 -15.48
CA GLY A 70 19.70 7.41 -16.64
C GLY A 70 19.32 5.96 -16.94
N THR A 71 19.48 5.02 -16.01
CA THR A 71 19.22 3.58 -16.26
C THR A 71 17.86 3.13 -15.77
N THR A 72 17.26 3.83 -14.80
CA THR A 72 16.08 3.39 -14.07
C THR A 72 14.94 4.40 -14.14
N SER A 73 13.72 3.90 -14.34
CA SER A 73 12.48 4.68 -14.21
C SER A 73 11.56 4.01 -13.18
N CYS A 74 10.42 4.62 -12.85
CA CYS A 74 9.42 4.00 -11.97
C CYS A 74 8.96 2.64 -12.51
N ALA A 75 8.84 2.50 -13.84
CA ALA A 75 8.42 1.27 -14.49
C ALA A 75 9.41 0.09 -14.32
N ASN A 76 10.65 0.32 -13.94
CA ASN A 76 11.60 -0.77 -13.69
C ASN A 76 11.26 -1.57 -12.42
N CYS A 77 10.72 -0.89 -11.39
CA CYS A 77 10.26 -1.52 -10.15
C CYS A 77 8.74 -1.76 -10.14
N HIS A 78 8.01 -1.06 -11.01
CA HIS A 78 6.56 -1.14 -11.14
C HIS A 78 6.16 -1.43 -12.59
N ASP A 79 6.53 -2.64 -13.06
CA ASP A 79 6.34 -3.09 -14.44
C ASP A 79 4.84 -3.37 -14.72
N PRO A 80 4.23 -2.69 -15.72
CA PRO A 80 2.85 -2.94 -16.10
C PRO A 80 2.54 -4.40 -16.44
N GLU A 81 3.50 -5.12 -17.02
CA GLU A 81 3.34 -6.54 -17.40
C GLU A 81 3.39 -7.48 -16.17
N LYS A 82 3.79 -6.97 -15.00
CA LYS A 82 3.87 -7.69 -13.72
C LYS A 82 2.94 -7.12 -12.66
N ALA A 83 1.76 -6.69 -13.08
CA ALA A 83 0.79 -6.06 -12.19
C ALA A 83 1.38 -4.87 -11.39
N PHE A 84 2.26 -4.09 -12.01
CA PHE A 84 2.96 -2.96 -11.39
C PHE A 84 3.78 -3.33 -10.15
N THR A 85 4.40 -4.50 -10.17
CA THR A 85 5.52 -4.92 -9.29
C THR A 85 6.74 -5.21 -10.14
N ASP A 86 7.87 -5.59 -9.54
CA ASP A 86 9.02 -6.13 -10.31
C ASP A 86 9.10 -7.66 -10.26
N ALA A 87 8.16 -8.30 -9.57
CA ALA A 87 8.11 -9.74 -9.32
C ALA A 87 9.38 -10.29 -8.63
N SER A 88 10.09 -9.44 -7.89
CA SER A 88 11.33 -9.75 -7.19
C SER A 88 11.13 -9.85 -5.69
N GLU A 89 11.88 -10.72 -5.01
CA GLU A 89 11.82 -10.84 -3.54
C GLU A 89 12.15 -9.50 -2.87
N ILE A 90 13.25 -8.89 -3.31
CA ILE A 90 13.67 -7.53 -2.94
C ILE A 90 13.72 -6.72 -4.22
N SER A 91 13.12 -5.54 -4.18
CA SER A 91 13.01 -4.65 -5.33
C SER A 91 14.36 -4.35 -5.98
N LEU A 92 14.32 -4.08 -7.27
CA LEU A 92 15.48 -3.60 -8.03
C LEU A 92 16.16 -2.44 -7.31
N SER A 93 17.44 -2.30 -7.53
CA SER A 93 18.27 -1.31 -6.84
C SER A 93 19.08 -0.52 -7.83
N TYR A 94 19.41 0.72 -7.48
CA TYR A 94 20.41 1.51 -8.18
C TYR A 94 21.74 0.71 -8.29
N PRO A 95 22.46 0.81 -9.39
CA PRO A 95 23.71 0.08 -9.57
C PRO A 95 24.63 0.20 -8.35
N THR A 96 25.31 -0.89 -7.99
CA THR A 96 26.19 -1.00 -6.82
C THR A 96 25.56 -0.93 -5.43
N THR A 97 24.25 -0.68 -5.33
CA THR A 97 23.52 -0.66 -4.04
C THR A 97 22.60 -1.89 -3.89
N ARG A 98 21.81 -1.94 -2.84
CA ARG A 98 20.80 -2.99 -2.61
C ARG A 98 19.60 -2.41 -1.88
N ASN A 99 18.41 -2.63 -2.43
CA ASN A 99 17.17 -2.36 -1.74
C ASN A 99 16.94 -3.39 -0.61
N PHE A 100 15.95 -3.20 0.23
CA PHE A 100 15.71 -4.06 1.40
C PHE A 100 14.25 -4.51 1.56
N ARG A 101 13.38 -4.09 0.65
CA ARG A 101 11.95 -4.47 0.64
C ARG A 101 11.47 -4.82 -0.75
N ASN A 102 10.41 -5.61 -0.80
CA ASN A 102 9.67 -5.94 -2.00
C ASN A 102 8.90 -4.70 -2.53
N ALA A 103 8.80 -4.55 -3.85
CA ALA A 103 8.01 -3.51 -4.50
C ALA A 103 6.51 -3.86 -4.43
N PRO A 104 5.67 -3.09 -3.72
CA PRO A 104 4.24 -3.31 -3.72
C PRO A 104 3.62 -2.91 -5.08
N THR A 105 2.52 -3.54 -5.44
CA THR A 105 1.77 -3.14 -6.64
C THR A 105 1.26 -1.70 -6.55
N LEU A 106 1.20 -1.00 -7.69
CA LEU A 106 0.52 0.28 -7.83
C LEU A 106 -0.96 0.12 -8.25
N MET A 107 -1.42 -1.09 -8.54
CA MET A 107 -2.83 -1.31 -8.88
C MET A 107 -3.70 -0.90 -7.69
N ASN A 108 -4.70 -0.06 -7.96
CA ASN A 108 -5.60 0.50 -6.95
C ASN A 108 -4.92 1.36 -5.87
N VAL A 109 -3.68 1.80 -6.09
CA VAL A 109 -2.93 2.59 -5.10
C VAL A 109 -3.61 3.91 -4.72
N ALA A 110 -4.49 4.44 -5.58
CA ALA A 110 -5.30 5.63 -5.31
C ALA A 110 -6.11 5.56 -4.00
N TYR A 111 -6.45 4.34 -3.53
CA TYR A 111 -7.22 4.14 -2.30
C TYR A 111 -6.34 3.98 -1.05
N ALA A 112 -5.03 3.96 -1.20
CA ALA A 112 -4.11 3.80 -0.09
C ALA A 112 -4.03 5.08 0.77
N LYS A 113 -4.24 4.95 2.08
CA LYS A 113 -4.07 6.05 3.08
C LYS A 113 -2.62 6.25 3.49
N TYR A 114 -1.83 5.22 3.34
CA TYR A 114 -0.40 5.21 3.67
C TYR A 114 0.34 4.46 2.58
N LEU A 115 1.48 4.98 2.20
CA LEU A 115 2.35 4.44 1.17
C LEU A 115 3.67 3.97 1.78
N PHE A 116 4.38 3.10 1.07
CA PHE A 116 5.43 2.25 1.62
C PHE A 116 4.92 1.24 2.67
N TRP A 117 5.70 0.19 2.93
CA TRP A 117 5.39 -0.82 3.92
C TRP A 117 5.32 -0.29 5.36
N ASP A 118 6.05 0.79 5.65
CA ASP A 118 6.10 1.44 6.97
C ASP A 118 5.17 2.66 7.10
N GLY A 119 4.50 3.05 6.00
CA GLY A 119 3.54 4.16 5.99
C GLY A 119 4.18 5.52 6.20
N ARG A 120 5.41 5.72 5.72
CA ARG A 120 6.14 6.99 5.88
C ARG A 120 5.62 8.13 5.01
N ALA A 121 4.92 7.83 3.90
CA ALA A 121 4.23 8.80 3.06
C ALA A 121 2.71 8.64 3.16
N LYS A 122 1.97 9.75 3.00
CA LYS A 122 0.50 9.82 3.13
C LYS A 122 -0.22 10.13 1.83
N THR A 123 0.50 10.61 0.81
CA THR A 123 -0.06 10.92 -0.51
C THR A 123 0.85 10.36 -1.59
N LEU A 124 0.28 10.11 -2.78
CA LEU A 124 1.06 9.65 -3.94
C LEU A 124 2.11 10.69 -4.33
N GLU A 125 1.78 11.98 -4.21
CA GLU A 125 2.69 13.08 -4.47
C GLU A 125 3.91 13.04 -3.53
N GLU A 126 3.68 12.87 -2.23
CA GLU A 126 4.76 12.73 -1.25
C GLU A 126 5.60 11.47 -1.53
N GLN A 127 4.94 10.37 -1.89
CA GLN A 127 5.62 9.10 -2.13
C GLN A 127 6.53 9.17 -3.35
N ALA A 128 6.08 9.77 -4.47
CA ALA A 128 6.81 9.81 -5.74
C ALA A 128 8.17 10.51 -5.65
N GLU A 129 8.36 11.43 -4.70
CA GLU A 129 9.63 12.12 -4.50
C GLU A 129 10.70 11.22 -3.85
N PHE A 130 10.30 10.28 -2.98
CA PHE A 130 11.25 9.47 -2.21
C PHE A 130 12.12 8.56 -3.08
N PRO A 131 11.59 7.76 -4.03
CA PRO A 131 12.41 6.90 -4.87
C PRO A 131 13.43 7.68 -5.71
N VAL A 132 13.05 8.86 -6.21
CA VAL A 132 13.94 9.72 -7.01
C VAL A 132 15.20 10.05 -6.22
N MET A 133 15.05 10.44 -4.96
CA MET A 133 16.18 10.84 -4.09
C MET A 133 16.87 9.68 -3.38
N SER A 134 16.28 8.50 -3.38
CA SER A 134 16.80 7.36 -2.61
C SER A 134 18.09 6.80 -3.21
N PRO A 135 19.19 6.73 -2.45
CA PRO A 135 20.49 6.28 -2.98
C PRO A 135 20.53 4.81 -3.37
N PHE A 136 19.55 4.03 -3.01
CA PHE A 136 19.41 2.62 -3.40
C PHE A 136 18.22 2.35 -4.33
N GLU A 137 17.51 3.40 -4.78
CA GLU A 137 16.41 3.29 -5.76
C GLU A 137 16.79 4.03 -7.05
N MET A 138 16.66 5.34 -7.13
CA MET A 138 16.96 6.13 -8.35
C MET A 138 18.15 7.07 -8.18
N ASN A 139 18.58 7.36 -6.95
CA ASN A 139 19.79 8.12 -6.59
C ASN A 139 19.98 9.43 -7.35
N GLN A 140 18.92 10.20 -7.54
CA GLN A 140 18.97 11.46 -8.27
C GLN A 140 19.03 12.66 -7.32
N ASN A 141 19.72 13.71 -7.75
CA ASN A 141 19.70 15.01 -7.09
C ASN A 141 18.48 15.82 -7.56
N ILE A 142 17.78 16.47 -6.61
CA ILE A 142 16.56 17.22 -6.93
C ILE A 142 16.84 18.35 -7.92
N ASP A 143 17.82 19.19 -7.66
CA ASP A 143 18.11 20.33 -8.50
C ASP A 143 18.52 19.88 -9.91
N PHE A 144 19.23 18.75 -9.98
CA PHE A 144 19.69 18.19 -11.25
C PHE A 144 18.52 17.60 -12.08
N VAL A 145 17.62 16.84 -11.47
CA VAL A 145 16.47 16.28 -12.20
C VAL A 145 15.53 17.36 -12.71
N GLU A 146 15.37 18.45 -11.95
CA GLU A 146 14.57 19.58 -12.39
C GLU A 146 15.12 20.20 -13.67
N GLU A 147 16.44 20.34 -13.78
CA GLU A 147 17.11 20.84 -15.00
C GLU A 147 17.03 19.82 -16.14
N GLU A 148 17.25 18.53 -15.88
CA GLU A 148 17.17 17.48 -16.91
C GLU A 148 15.77 17.42 -17.56
N ILE A 149 14.72 17.57 -16.77
CA ILE A 149 13.34 17.61 -17.29
C ILE A 149 13.06 18.98 -17.94
N ARG A 150 13.55 20.08 -17.39
CA ARG A 150 13.34 21.44 -17.91
C ARG A 150 13.99 21.67 -19.27
N ILE A 151 15.17 21.09 -19.53
CA ILE A 151 15.88 21.28 -20.80
C ILE A 151 15.12 20.67 -21.98
N VAL A 152 14.22 19.71 -21.74
CA VAL A 152 13.38 19.10 -22.76
C VAL A 152 12.22 20.04 -23.09
N PRO A 153 12.15 20.61 -24.32
CA PRO A 153 11.15 21.61 -24.66
C PRO A 153 9.72 21.13 -24.45
N GLU A 154 9.42 19.88 -24.85
CA GLU A 154 8.08 19.29 -24.68
C GLU A 154 7.64 19.23 -23.22
N TYR A 155 8.52 18.84 -22.31
CA TYR A 155 8.21 18.86 -20.89
C TYR A 155 8.01 20.28 -20.35
N ARG A 156 8.94 21.18 -20.63
CA ARG A 156 8.84 22.57 -20.18
C ARG A 156 7.52 23.22 -20.59
N GLU A 157 7.12 23.04 -21.84
CA GLU A 157 5.85 23.56 -22.36
C GLU A 157 4.64 22.87 -21.71
N ALA A 158 4.69 21.56 -21.51
CA ALA A 158 3.65 20.82 -20.83
C ALA A 158 3.47 21.30 -19.38
N PHE A 159 4.55 21.48 -18.60
CA PHE A 159 4.46 21.99 -17.25
C PHE A 159 3.86 23.40 -17.19
N LYS A 160 4.27 24.31 -18.08
CA LYS A 160 3.67 25.64 -18.17
C LYS A 160 2.18 25.59 -18.50
N ARG A 161 1.79 24.76 -19.46
CA ARG A 161 0.39 24.63 -19.87
C ARG A 161 -0.49 24.03 -18.78
N ILE A 162 -0.01 22.97 -18.11
CA ILE A 162 -0.80 22.18 -17.14
C ILE A 162 -0.82 22.83 -15.76
N PHE A 163 0.30 23.38 -15.30
CA PHE A 163 0.46 23.88 -13.94
C PHE A 163 0.63 25.41 -13.86
N GLY A 164 0.83 26.10 -14.99
CA GLY A 164 1.13 27.53 -15.02
C GLY A 164 2.49 27.89 -14.42
N GLN A 165 3.36 26.91 -14.19
CA GLN A 165 4.65 27.06 -13.50
C GLN A 165 5.75 26.32 -14.27
N ASP A 166 6.99 26.59 -13.90
CA ASP A 166 8.16 25.89 -14.41
C ASP A 166 8.32 24.53 -13.72
N VAL A 167 9.18 23.67 -14.30
CA VAL A 167 9.47 22.33 -13.79
C VAL A 167 10.04 22.42 -12.37
N ASN A 168 9.49 21.61 -11.49
CA ASN A 168 10.05 21.32 -10.17
C ASN A 168 9.58 19.94 -9.68
N ILE A 169 10.27 19.37 -8.70
CA ILE A 169 10.03 18.02 -8.20
C ILE A 169 8.60 17.81 -7.69
N LYS A 170 7.98 18.84 -7.08
CA LYS A 170 6.60 18.75 -6.59
C LYS A 170 5.60 18.59 -7.74
N LEU A 171 5.83 19.28 -8.85
CA LEU A 171 4.98 19.18 -10.03
C LEU A 171 5.23 17.89 -10.81
N ILE A 172 6.48 17.40 -10.85
CA ILE A 172 6.84 16.08 -11.38
C ILE A 172 6.04 15.03 -10.60
N ALA A 173 6.12 15.06 -9.27
CA ALA A 173 5.38 14.13 -8.39
C ALA A 173 3.86 14.24 -8.56
N LYS A 174 3.30 15.45 -8.71
CA LYS A 174 1.87 15.65 -8.99
C LYS A 174 1.43 15.03 -10.32
N ALA A 175 2.25 15.12 -11.35
CA ALA A 175 1.95 14.52 -12.64
C ALA A 175 2.00 12.98 -12.55
N ILE A 176 3.05 12.41 -11.96
CA ILE A 176 3.18 10.94 -11.72
C ILE A 176 1.99 10.44 -10.91
N ALA A 177 1.65 11.09 -9.80
CA ALA A 177 0.52 10.74 -8.96
C ALA A 177 -0.83 10.78 -9.70
N ALA A 178 -1.00 11.71 -10.65
CA ALA A 178 -2.20 11.76 -11.49
C ALA A 178 -2.31 10.53 -12.41
N PHE A 179 -1.20 10.07 -12.97
CA PHE A 179 -1.15 8.81 -13.74
C PHE A 179 -1.42 7.59 -12.84
N GLU A 180 -0.76 7.47 -11.68
CA GLU A 180 -0.93 6.35 -10.76
C GLU A 180 -2.39 6.20 -10.30
N ARG A 181 -3.13 7.31 -10.16
CA ARG A 181 -4.57 7.28 -9.82
C ARG A 181 -5.44 6.66 -10.91
N THR A 182 -4.94 6.49 -12.11
CA THR A 182 -5.67 5.81 -13.20
C THR A 182 -5.47 4.30 -13.20
N LEU A 183 -4.57 3.77 -12.39
CA LEU A 183 -4.26 2.35 -12.30
C LEU A 183 -5.32 1.60 -11.49
N ILE A 184 -6.55 1.59 -11.98
CA ILE A 184 -7.72 1.03 -11.28
C ILE A 184 -8.13 -0.28 -11.90
N SER A 185 -8.07 -1.36 -11.12
CA SER A 185 -8.68 -2.66 -11.41
C SER A 185 -9.93 -2.81 -10.54
N ASN A 186 -11.11 -2.76 -11.16
CA ASN A 186 -12.41 -2.80 -10.52
C ASN A 186 -13.37 -3.81 -11.17
N ASN A 187 -12.83 -4.74 -11.94
CA ASN A 187 -13.55 -5.79 -12.67
C ASN A 187 -13.21 -7.20 -12.17
N ALA A 188 -12.66 -7.32 -10.96
CA ALA A 188 -12.45 -8.61 -10.34
C ALA A 188 -13.81 -9.29 -10.07
N PRO A 189 -13.93 -10.63 -10.17
CA PRO A 189 -15.19 -11.37 -9.98
C PRO A 189 -15.88 -11.03 -8.66
N ILE A 190 -15.14 -10.71 -7.60
CA ILE A 190 -15.71 -10.28 -6.32
C ILE A 190 -16.54 -8.99 -6.46
N ASP A 191 -16.15 -8.06 -7.34
CA ASP A 191 -16.89 -6.81 -7.53
C ASP A 191 -18.27 -7.07 -8.15
N GLY A 192 -18.37 -8.01 -9.10
CA GLY A 192 -19.65 -8.48 -9.65
C GLY A 192 -20.51 -9.16 -8.59
N TYR A 193 -19.90 -10.05 -7.81
CA TYR A 193 -20.59 -10.76 -6.73
C TYR A 193 -21.18 -9.82 -5.68
N LEU A 194 -20.41 -8.83 -5.26
CA LEU A 194 -20.84 -7.82 -4.28
C LEU A 194 -21.94 -6.89 -4.83
N LYS A 195 -22.00 -6.71 -6.14
CA LYS A 195 -23.06 -5.96 -6.83
C LYS A 195 -24.33 -6.81 -7.11
N GLY A 196 -24.32 -8.10 -6.72
CA GLY A 196 -25.50 -8.97 -6.79
C GLY A 196 -25.43 -10.10 -7.81
N ASP A 197 -24.40 -10.17 -8.66
CA ASP A 197 -24.21 -11.31 -9.57
C ASP A 197 -23.70 -12.54 -8.80
N LYS A 198 -24.63 -13.40 -8.41
CA LYS A 198 -24.34 -14.63 -7.66
C LYS A 198 -23.53 -15.65 -8.47
N ASN A 199 -23.44 -15.49 -9.80
CA ASN A 199 -22.69 -16.39 -10.68
C ASN A 199 -21.25 -15.91 -10.94
N ALA A 200 -20.89 -14.71 -10.50
CA ALA A 200 -19.54 -14.16 -10.66
C ALA A 200 -18.46 -14.98 -9.95
N LEU A 201 -18.79 -15.77 -8.92
CA LEU A 201 -17.86 -16.65 -8.22
C LEU A 201 -18.20 -18.12 -8.44
N SER A 202 -17.16 -18.95 -8.63
CA SER A 202 -17.28 -20.40 -8.63
C SER A 202 -17.80 -20.92 -7.27
N SER A 203 -18.30 -22.16 -7.22
CA SER A 203 -18.73 -22.77 -5.97
C SER A 203 -17.58 -22.89 -4.96
N GLU A 204 -16.37 -23.16 -5.43
CA GLU A 204 -15.19 -23.28 -4.57
C GLU A 204 -14.71 -21.91 -4.06
N ALA A 205 -14.73 -20.88 -4.90
CA ALA A 205 -14.43 -19.51 -4.48
C ALA A 205 -15.44 -19.00 -3.43
N LYS A 206 -16.73 -19.40 -3.51
CA LYS A 206 -17.73 -19.07 -2.47
C LYS A 206 -17.40 -19.73 -1.13
N LYS A 207 -17.01 -21.02 -1.12
CA LYS A 207 -16.51 -21.67 0.11
C LYS A 207 -15.28 -20.95 0.66
N GLY A 208 -14.35 -20.54 -0.20
CA GLY A 208 -13.19 -19.74 0.18
C GLY A 208 -13.56 -18.40 0.79
N LEU A 209 -14.58 -17.72 0.27
CA LEU A 209 -15.13 -16.49 0.84
C LEU A 209 -15.73 -16.72 2.24
N GLU A 210 -16.44 -17.83 2.45
CA GLU A 210 -16.96 -18.20 3.78
C GLU A 210 -15.81 -18.43 4.79
N ILE A 211 -14.73 -19.09 4.36
CA ILE A 211 -13.55 -19.29 5.19
C ILE A 211 -12.88 -17.95 5.46
N PHE A 212 -12.70 -17.11 4.45
CA PHE A 212 -12.08 -15.78 4.55
C PHE A 212 -12.80 -14.89 5.56
N THR A 213 -14.12 -14.88 5.54
CA THR A 213 -14.97 -14.05 6.40
C THR A 213 -15.23 -14.69 7.77
N GLY A 214 -15.15 -16.02 7.87
CA GLY A 214 -15.44 -16.80 9.07
C GLY A 214 -14.20 -17.36 9.75
N LYS A 215 -13.99 -18.68 9.66
CA LYS A 215 -12.93 -19.43 10.37
C LYS A 215 -11.53 -18.87 10.12
N GLY A 216 -11.23 -18.45 8.88
CA GLY A 216 -9.94 -17.93 8.48
C GLY A 216 -9.59 -16.56 9.08
N LYS A 217 -10.59 -15.79 9.52
CA LYS A 217 -10.46 -14.45 10.14
C LYS A 217 -9.69 -13.43 9.29
N CYS A 218 -9.55 -13.67 7.98
CA CYS A 218 -8.83 -12.76 7.08
C CYS A 218 -9.53 -11.40 7.01
N ILE A 219 -10.87 -11.38 7.10
CA ILE A 219 -11.71 -10.18 7.15
C ILE A 219 -11.36 -9.26 8.33
N GLU A 220 -10.67 -9.74 9.37
CA GLU A 220 -10.30 -8.92 10.52
C GLU A 220 -9.33 -7.78 10.14
N CYS A 221 -8.51 -8.00 9.09
CA CYS A 221 -7.56 -7.02 8.56
C CYS A 221 -7.86 -6.66 7.10
N HIS A 222 -8.49 -7.55 6.32
CA HIS A 222 -8.73 -7.36 4.88
C HIS A 222 -10.22 -7.16 4.59
N TYR A 223 -10.74 -5.95 4.88
CA TYR A 223 -12.13 -5.55 4.67
C TYR A 223 -12.27 -4.25 3.88
N GLY A 224 -13.52 -3.86 3.60
CA GLY A 224 -13.86 -2.69 2.80
C GLY A 224 -13.50 -2.85 1.32
N ALA A 225 -13.60 -1.77 0.58
CA ALA A 225 -13.40 -1.78 -0.86
C ALA A 225 -11.96 -2.06 -1.28
N TYR A 226 -10.98 -1.62 -0.49
CA TYR A 226 -9.55 -1.79 -0.77
C TYR A 226 -8.99 -3.12 -0.24
N LEU A 227 -9.79 -3.95 0.43
CA LEU A 227 -9.39 -5.21 1.08
C LEU A 227 -8.17 -5.02 2.00
N SER A 228 -8.20 -3.97 2.81
CA SER A 228 -7.15 -3.61 3.77
C SER A 228 -7.74 -2.69 4.84
N ASP A 229 -7.44 -2.94 6.11
CA ASP A 229 -7.73 -2.03 7.21
C ASP A 229 -6.81 -0.80 7.22
N GLN A 230 -5.78 -0.83 6.36
CA GLN A 230 -4.76 0.20 6.21
C GLN A 230 -4.06 0.57 7.53
N LYS A 231 -4.02 -0.38 8.47
CA LYS A 231 -3.31 -0.30 9.74
C LYS A 231 -1.96 -1.01 9.63
N PHE A 232 -1.24 -1.04 10.75
CA PHE A 232 0.09 -1.62 10.84
C PHE A 232 0.09 -2.73 11.87
N HIS A 233 0.61 -3.90 11.47
CA HIS A 233 0.58 -5.10 12.29
C HIS A 233 1.95 -5.75 12.35
N ALA A 234 2.37 -6.15 13.55
CA ALA A 234 3.60 -6.88 13.81
C ALA A 234 3.32 -8.39 13.78
N LEU A 235 3.32 -8.96 12.59
CA LEU A 235 3.05 -10.40 12.37
C LEU A 235 4.29 -11.27 12.58
N MET A 236 5.44 -10.67 12.85
CA MET A 236 6.75 -11.33 12.99
C MET A 236 7.10 -12.20 11.77
N VAL A 237 6.88 -11.64 10.58
CA VAL A 237 7.33 -12.27 9.33
C VAL A 237 8.83 -12.54 9.43
N PRO A 238 9.31 -13.77 9.15
CA PRO A 238 10.73 -14.09 9.22
C PRO A 238 11.56 -13.23 8.26
N GLU A 239 12.81 -12.98 8.61
CA GLU A 239 13.77 -12.38 7.68
C GLU A 239 14.02 -13.35 6.52
N ASN A 240 14.23 -12.80 5.32
CA ASN A 240 14.57 -13.62 4.18
C ASN A 240 16.04 -14.07 4.28
N PRO A 241 16.32 -15.37 4.48
CA PRO A 241 17.68 -15.86 4.78
C PRO A 241 18.66 -15.64 3.63
N LYS A 242 18.17 -15.50 2.40
CA LYS A 242 18.97 -15.21 1.22
C LYS A 242 19.74 -13.89 1.33
N TYR A 243 19.19 -12.90 2.02
CA TYR A 243 19.75 -11.54 2.08
C TYR A 243 20.30 -11.17 3.46
N THR A 244 20.00 -11.92 4.51
CA THR A 244 20.32 -11.54 5.89
C THR A 244 21.81 -11.25 6.10
N ASN A 245 22.70 -11.96 5.40
CA ASN A 245 24.15 -11.81 5.50
C ASN A 245 24.79 -11.12 4.27
N GLU A 246 23.98 -10.62 3.34
CA GLU A 246 24.49 -9.87 2.18
C GLU A 246 24.98 -8.50 2.63
N GLU A 247 26.26 -8.17 2.37
CA GLU A 247 26.90 -6.93 2.83
C GLU A 247 26.11 -5.68 2.39
N LYS A 248 25.73 -5.57 1.12
CA LYS A 248 24.98 -4.42 0.61
C LYS A 248 23.62 -4.27 1.27
N PHE A 249 22.96 -5.37 1.58
CA PHE A 249 21.69 -5.39 2.29
C PHE A 249 21.84 -4.87 3.73
N ILE A 250 22.90 -5.31 4.42
CA ILE A 250 23.28 -4.81 5.75
C ILE A 250 23.56 -3.32 5.72
N VAL A 251 24.31 -2.85 4.72
CA VAL A 251 24.65 -1.43 4.52
C VAL A 251 23.36 -0.60 4.38
N THR A 252 22.43 -1.01 3.53
CA THR A 252 21.15 -0.31 3.34
C THR A 252 20.33 -0.24 4.63
N ARG A 253 20.24 -1.33 5.39
CA ARG A 253 19.55 -1.34 6.68
C ARG A 253 20.19 -0.41 7.70
N ARG A 254 21.52 -0.42 7.81
CA ARG A 254 22.28 0.51 8.67
C ARG A 254 22.06 1.94 8.25
N TYR A 255 22.11 2.24 6.96
CA TYR A 255 21.85 3.57 6.43
C TYR A 255 20.44 4.05 6.82
N ILE A 256 19.39 3.24 6.57
CA ILE A 256 18.00 3.56 6.95
C ILE A 256 17.88 3.79 8.46
N ALA A 257 18.51 2.95 9.27
CA ALA A 257 18.51 3.11 10.72
C ALA A 257 19.20 4.41 11.14
N LYS A 258 20.34 4.73 10.53
CA LYS A 258 21.13 5.94 10.81
C LYS A 258 20.36 7.22 10.45
N ILE A 259 19.82 7.35 9.23
CA ILE A 259 19.08 8.55 8.81
C ILE A 259 17.79 8.74 9.62
N ASN A 260 17.21 7.65 10.10
CA ASN A 260 16.11 7.69 11.06
C ASN A 260 16.58 7.86 12.51
N LYS A 261 17.84 8.19 12.77
CA LYS A 261 18.42 8.45 14.11
C LYS A 261 18.21 7.29 15.11
N TYR A 262 18.29 6.04 14.64
CA TYR A 262 18.24 4.88 15.52
C TYR A 262 19.56 4.76 16.28
N PRO A 263 19.57 4.75 17.63
CA PRO A 263 20.81 4.83 18.40
C PRO A 263 21.79 3.68 18.13
N ASP A 264 21.24 2.46 18.02
CA ASP A 264 22.03 1.24 17.79
C ASP A 264 22.05 0.80 16.32
N TYR A 265 22.16 1.77 15.40
CA TYR A 265 22.10 1.48 13.96
C TYR A 265 23.21 0.54 13.47
N MET A 266 24.36 0.52 14.13
CA MET A 266 25.50 -0.34 13.77
C MET A 266 25.19 -1.84 13.94
N ASN A 267 24.35 -2.17 14.91
CA ASN A 267 24.00 -3.56 15.25
C ASN A 267 22.66 -4.00 14.66
N ILE A 268 22.05 -3.19 13.77
CA ILE A 268 20.77 -3.51 13.16
C ILE A 268 20.89 -4.75 12.27
N LYS A 269 20.10 -5.78 12.56
CA LYS A 269 20.08 -7.05 11.82
C LYS A 269 18.76 -7.29 11.12
N GLU A 270 17.72 -6.54 11.47
CA GLU A 270 16.35 -6.78 11.07
C GLU A 270 15.69 -5.49 10.55
N ASP A 271 14.63 -5.64 9.74
CA ASP A 271 13.78 -4.51 9.39
C ASP A 271 12.82 -4.21 10.54
N LEU A 272 12.98 -3.07 11.17
CA LEU A 272 12.12 -2.65 12.29
C LEU A 272 10.77 -2.08 11.85
N GLY A 273 10.46 -2.09 10.55
CA GLY A 273 9.18 -1.64 10.01
C GLY A 273 8.87 -0.19 10.37
N ARG A 274 7.62 0.05 10.75
CA ARG A 274 7.11 1.37 11.12
C ARG A 274 7.82 1.99 12.33
N TYR A 275 8.47 1.21 13.17
CA TYR A 275 9.25 1.70 14.30
C TYR A 275 10.35 2.69 13.87
N PHE A 276 10.94 2.53 12.68
CA PHE A 276 11.89 3.52 12.15
C PHE A 276 11.30 4.93 12.06
N LYS A 277 10.00 5.04 11.74
CA LYS A 277 9.32 6.33 11.62
C LYS A 277 8.78 6.86 12.95
N THR A 278 8.20 5.98 13.81
CA THR A 278 7.39 6.42 14.96
C THR A 278 8.10 6.34 16.30
N ARG A 279 9.09 5.48 16.44
CA ARG A 279 9.76 5.15 17.72
C ARG A 279 8.84 4.57 18.80
N GLN A 280 7.62 4.21 18.45
CA GLN A 280 6.67 3.64 19.38
C GLN A 280 6.83 2.13 19.46
N LYS A 281 6.96 1.55 20.65
CA LYS A 281 7.15 0.09 20.86
C LYS A 281 6.08 -0.75 20.16
N ARG A 282 4.84 -0.27 20.09
CA ARG A 282 3.74 -0.96 19.39
C ARG A 282 3.97 -1.12 17.89
N ASP A 283 4.81 -0.26 17.29
CA ASP A 283 5.10 -0.23 15.85
C ASP A 283 6.38 -1.04 15.50
N TYR A 284 6.99 -1.70 16.50
CA TYR A 284 8.17 -2.54 16.29
C TYR A 284 7.84 -3.71 15.37
N LYS A 285 8.55 -3.81 14.24
CA LYS A 285 8.29 -4.80 13.16
C LYS A 285 6.84 -4.79 12.65
N ALA A 286 6.17 -3.65 12.77
CA ALA A 286 4.84 -3.49 12.21
C ALA A 286 4.94 -2.98 10.77
N PHE A 287 4.17 -3.62 9.89
CA PHE A 287 4.05 -3.28 8.48
C PHE A 287 2.59 -3.04 8.12
N LYS A 288 2.37 -2.19 7.10
CA LYS A 288 1.03 -1.88 6.62
C LYS A 288 0.36 -3.14 6.05
N THR A 289 -0.92 -3.34 6.38
CA THR A 289 -1.76 -4.34 5.72
C THR A 289 -1.84 -4.00 4.22
N PRO A 290 -1.33 -4.84 3.31
CA PRO A 290 -1.47 -4.60 1.88
C PRO A 290 -2.90 -4.83 1.43
N THR A 291 -3.27 -4.31 0.25
CA THR A 291 -4.49 -4.77 -0.42
C THR A 291 -4.34 -6.24 -0.83
N LEU A 292 -5.48 -6.96 -0.88
CA LEU A 292 -5.53 -8.28 -1.50
C LEU A 292 -6.04 -8.23 -2.95
N ARG A 293 -6.40 -7.06 -3.46
CA ARG A 293 -6.75 -6.93 -4.87
C ARG A 293 -5.54 -7.27 -5.72
N GLU A 294 -5.75 -8.05 -6.76
CA GLU A 294 -4.72 -8.54 -7.68
C GLU A 294 -3.65 -9.44 -7.03
N ILE A 295 -3.96 -10.01 -5.86
CA ILE A 295 -2.97 -10.76 -5.06
C ILE A 295 -2.36 -11.94 -5.82
N ALA A 296 -3.10 -12.59 -6.70
CA ALA A 296 -2.60 -13.70 -7.51
C ALA A 296 -1.46 -13.31 -8.46
N LYS A 297 -1.37 -12.02 -8.83
CA LYS A 297 -0.41 -11.49 -9.80
C LYS A 297 0.83 -10.85 -9.16
N THR A 298 0.87 -10.74 -7.83
CA THR A 298 1.87 -9.92 -7.12
C THR A 298 2.84 -10.72 -6.24
N SER A 299 3.09 -11.98 -6.62
CA SER A 299 4.16 -12.77 -6.01
C SER A 299 5.54 -12.14 -6.32
N PRO A 300 6.54 -12.26 -5.40
CA PRO A 300 6.50 -12.89 -4.07
C PRO A 300 5.91 -11.97 -2.98
N TYR A 301 5.50 -12.55 -1.85
CA TYR A 301 4.69 -11.91 -0.85
C TYR A 301 5.48 -11.45 0.38
N MET A 302 4.85 -10.59 1.20
CA MET A 302 5.37 -9.90 2.37
C MET A 302 6.35 -8.77 2.00
N HIS A 303 6.67 -7.95 3.00
CA HIS A 303 7.55 -6.78 2.82
C HIS A 303 8.98 -7.13 2.35
N ASN A 304 9.40 -8.37 2.54
CA ASN A 304 10.73 -8.89 2.18
C ASN A 304 10.68 -10.04 1.16
N GLY A 305 9.52 -10.27 0.52
CA GLY A 305 9.35 -11.26 -0.54
C GLY A 305 9.67 -12.70 -0.14
N ILE A 306 9.59 -13.03 1.16
CA ILE A 306 10.01 -14.36 1.66
C ILE A 306 9.11 -15.49 1.14
N PHE A 307 7.80 -15.24 0.96
CA PHE A 307 6.87 -16.26 0.48
C PHE A 307 6.65 -16.13 -1.03
N LYS A 308 6.81 -17.24 -1.74
CA LYS A 308 6.74 -17.29 -3.21
C LYS A 308 5.37 -17.72 -3.72
N SER A 309 4.55 -18.31 -2.86
CA SER A 309 3.22 -18.79 -3.19
C SER A 309 2.18 -18.37 -2.16
N LEU A 310 0.91 -18.36 -2.56
CA LEU A 310 -0.21 -18.16 -1.64
C LEU A 310 -0.36 -19.31 -0.66
N ASP A 311 0.09 -20.51 -1.01
CA ASP A 311 0.12 -21.65 -0.09
C ASP A 311 1.01 -21.36 1.11
N GLU A 312 2.23 -20.82 0.87
CA GLU A 312 3.15 -20.44 1.95
C GLU A 312 2.57 -19.31 2.81
N VAL A 313 1.88 -18.35 2.20
CA VAL A 313 1.18 -17.26 2.92
C VAL A 313 0.06 -17.83 3.78
N ILE A 314 -0.79 -18.68 3.23
CA ILE A 314 -1.90 -19.31 3.97
C ILE A 314 -1.36 -20.17 5.11
N ASP A 315 -0.31 -20.94 4.89
CA ASP A 315 0.33 -21.75 5.92
C ASP A 315 0.94 -20.90 7.04
N PHE A 316 1.57 -19.76 6.71
CA PHE A 316 2.06 -18.81 7.70
C PHE A 316 0.94 -18.33 8.64
N PHE A 317 -0.19 -17.89 8.07
CA PHE A 317 -1.35 -17.46 8.85
C PHE A 317 -2.01 -18.62 9.59
N ASN A 318 -2.12 -19.79 8.96
CA ASN A 318 -2.69 -21.00 9.56
C ASN A 318 -1.94 -21.45 10.81
N LYS A 319 -0.63 -21.26 10.85
CA LYS A 319 0.24 -21.51 12.02
C LYS A 319 0.17 -20.41 13.08
N GLY A 320 -0.49 -19.28 12.78
CA GLY A 320 -0.64 -18.16 13.71
C GLY A 320 0.47 -17.10 13.61
N GLY A 321 1.11 -16.96 12.45
CA GLY A 321 2.16 -15.96 12.20
C GLY A 321 3.56 -16.41 12.63
N GLY A 322 4.50 -15.46 12.65
CA GLY A 322 5.89 -15.74 13.01
C GLY A 322 6.12 -15.86 14.53
N TYR A 323 7.29 -16.39 14.89
CA TYR A 323 7.68 -16.58 16.28
C TYR A 323 7.69 -15.25 17.05
N GLY A 324 7.04 -15.25 18.22
CA GLY A 324 6.93 -14.05 19.07
C GLY A 324 5.79 -13.10 18.69
N ASN A 325 5.02 -13.40 17.64
CA ASN A 325 3.79 -12.67 17.33
C ASN A 325 2.77 -12.80 18.47
N LYS A 326 2.07 -11.69 18.77
CA LYS A 326 1.06 -11.61 19.83
C LYS A 326 -0.36 -11.39 19.30
N LEU A 327 -0.50 -11.18 18.00
CA LEU A 327 -1.77 -10.80 17.37
C LEU A 327 -2.52 -12.02 16.84
N LEU A 328 -1.81 -12.90 16.14
CA LEU A 328 -2.39 -14.06 15.48
C LEU A 328 -2.34 -15.29 16.38
N LYS A 329 -3.30 -16.18 16.18
CA LYS A 329 -3.34 -17.53 16.77
C LYS A 329 -3.52 -18.56 15.67
N PRO A 330 -3.11 -19.82 15.87
CA PRO A 330 -3.36 -20.87 14.89
C PRO A 330 -4.84 -20.94 14.49
N ILE A 331 -5.09 -21.03 13.19
CA ILE A 331 -6.45 -21.08 12.64
C ILE A 331 -6.93 -22.52 12.51
N ASN A 332 -6.00 -23.46 12.28
CA ASN A 332 -6.25 -24.89 12.10
C ASN A 332 -7.19 -25.17 10.91
N LEU A 333 -6.91 -24.58 9.75
CA LEU A 333 -7.56 -24.92 8.49
C LEU A 333 -7.11 -26.31 8.04
N THR A 334 -8.02 -27.12 7.59
CA THR A 334 -7.74 -28.37 6.86
C THR A 334 -7.21 -28.06 5.46
N ASP A 335 -6.58 -29.04 4.79
CA ASP A 335 -6.06 -28.84 3.42
C ASP A 335 -7.17 -28.47 2.43
N LYS A 336 -8.38 -29.01 2.56
CA LYS A 336 -9.55 -28.62 1.75
C LYS A 336 -9.94 -27.16 1.99
N GLU A 337 -9.92 -26.71 3.23
CA GLU A 337 -10.23 -25.31 3.56
C GLU A 337 -9.13 -24.36 3.05
N LYS A 338 -7.86 -24.75 3.11
CA LYS A 338 -6.76 -23.96 2.54
C LYS A 338 -6.91 -23.83 1.02
N GLU A 339 -7.25 -24.91 0.33
CA GLU A 339 -7.44 -24.89 -1.13
C GLU A 339 -8.64 -24.02 -1.53
N ALA A 340 -9.77 -24.12 -0.83
CA ALA A 340 -10.92 -23.24 -1.08
C ALA A 340 -10.57 -21.77 -0.84
N LEU A 341 -9.84 -21.46 0.24
CA LEU A 341 -9.36 -20.10 0.54
C LEU A 341 -8.43 -19.60 -0.57
N LYS A 342 -7.50 -20.41 -1.03
CA LYS A 342 -6.59 -20.10 -2.14
C LYS A 342 -7.38 -19.85 -3.44
N THR A 343 -8.36 -20.69 -3.76
CA THR A 343 -9.23 -20.49 -4.92
C THR A 343 -9.93 -19.13 -4.85
N PHE A 344 -10.48 -18.75 -3.70
CA PHE A 344 -11.04 -17.41 -3.52
C PHE A 344 -10.03 -16.30 -3.77
N LEU A 345 -8.82 -16.39 -3.20
CA LEU A 345 -7.78 -15.38 -3.38
C LEU A 345 -7.32 -15.24 -4.84
N VAL A 346 -7.26 -16.34 -5.57
CA VAL A 346 -6.80 -16.39 -6.97
C VAL A 346 -7.91 -15.95 -7.94
N GLU A 347 -9.08 -16.60 -7.86
CA GLU A 347 -10.14 -16.42 -8.85
C GLU A 347 -10.96 -15.15 -8.60
N ALA A 348 -11.23 -14.83 -7.31
CA ALA A 348 -12.17 -13.77 -6.99
C ALA A 348 -11.58 -12.38 -6.90
N LEU A 349 -10.29 -12.25 -6.53
CA LEU A 349 -9.68 -10.97 -6.18
C LEU A 349 -8.83 -10.35 -7.29
N SER A 350 -8.69 -11.01 -8.43
CA SER A 350 -7.92 -10.52 -9.56
C SER A 350 -8.82 -10.27 -10.77
N GLY A 351 -8.69 -9.09 -11.36
CA GLY A 351 -9.41 -8.69 -12.58
C GLY A 351 -8.57 -8.88 -13.84
N GLU A 352 -9.00 -8.27 -14.93
CA GLU A 352 -8.25 -8.21 -16.17
C GLU A 352 -7.01 -7.33 -16.04
N ASP A 353 -6.03 -7.56 -16.91
CA ASP A 353 -4.82 -6.73 -16.97
C ASP A 353 -5.13 -5.33 -17.49
N LEU A 354 -4.49 -4.31 -16.94
CA LEU A 354 -4.74 -2.92 -17.29
C LEU A 354 -4.24 -2.53 -18.70
N ASN A 355 -3.47 -3.40 -19.38
CA ASN A 355 -2.93 -3.17 -20.73
C ASN A 355 -2.26 -1.80 -20.92
N ILE A 356 -1.53 -1.32 -19.92
CA ILE A 356 -0.81 -0.06 -19.96
C ILE A 356 0.49 -0.26 -20.74
N LYS A 357 0.55 0.28 -21.96
CA LYS A 357 1.79 0.29 -22.76
C LYS A 357 2.73 1.40 -22.28
N PRO A 358 4.07 1.17 -22.38
CA PRO A 358 5.04 2.24 -22.17
C PRO A 358 4.70 3.51 -22.97
N ALA A 359 4.98 4.67 -22.41
CA ALA A 359 4.88 5.92 -23.13
C ALA A 359 6.17 6.17 -23.92
N GLU A 360 6.03 6.77 -25.09
CA GLU A 360 7.16 7.40 -25.76
C GLU A 360 7.58 8.64 -24.94
N VAL A 361 8.84 8.68 -24.56
CA VAL A 361 9.44 9.81 -23.84
C VAL A 361 10.15 10.72 -24.82
N PRO A 362 10.05 12.05 -24.65
CA PRO A 362 10.62 13.01 -25.60
C PRO A 362 12.14 13.08 -25.54
#